data_663009ef8a9cc976ce938970c6daeac9
#
_entry.id   663009ef8a9cc976ce938970c6daeac9
#
_cell.length_a   1.000
_cell.length_b   1.000
_cell.length_c   1.000
_cell.angle_alpha   90.00
_cell.angle_beta   90.00
_cell.angle_gamma   90.00
#
_symmetry.space_group_name_H-M   'P 1'
#
loop_
_entity.id
_entity.type
_entity.pdbx_description
1 polymer ?
#
loop_
_entity_poly.entity_id
_entity_poly.type
_entity_poly.pdbx_seq_one_letter_code
_entity_poly.pdbx_strand_id
1 'polypeptide(L)'
;MSRQDYEIVMGLEVHAELSTKTKIFCSCPTEFGGEPNTHCCPICMAMPGTLPVLNEKVVEYAVKAGLATNCEISRNSKNDRKNYFYPDLPKAYQISQFDKPLCEHGYVEIEDDNGEKKKIRLTRIHIEEDAGKLNHSEFGAGSLVDLNRAGVPLIEIVSEPDLRTSKEVEQYLRKIKSILEYIEVSDCKMQEGSLRADVNVSVRKKGETKFGTRTEMKNMNSFRSIVRAIEYEANRQIDLIEEGGKVEQNTLRWDDVSGRTFSMRDKEDAQDYRYFPDPDLVAIRLSEEYIQNIKDNLPELPESRKTRYMEKFGLSEKDAKLITASKYLSDLFEGAEKICKNAKAVANWILSDISRIINEKEMEPDQIPFSSEELAKTIELIEKGTISSAIAKKVIIELFENPQDPEIIIKEKGWIQISDEGAIKEVVLKVLQANPQSVADYKGGKEKALGFLVGQAMKETKGKANPGMLNKMFIEELKK
;
A
#
# COMPACT_ATOMS: atom_id res chain seq x y z
N MET A 1 -15.89 -0.81 -36.13
CA MET A 1 -15.92 0.43 -35.33
C MET A 1 -14.63 0.54 -34.54
N SER A 2 -14.22 1.74 -34.10
CA SER A 2 -13.00 1.90 -33.31
C SER A 2 -13.27 1.48 -31.85
N ARG A 3 -12.29 0.87 -31.16
CA ARG A 3 -12.36 0.64 -29.68
C ARG A 3 -12.67 1.92 -28.90
N GLN A 4 -12.39 3.08 -29.46
CA GLN A 4 -12.70 4.40 -28.90
C GLN A 4 -14.20 4.71 -28.85
N ASP A 5 -15.05 3.93 -29.53
CA ASP A 5 -16.51 4.10 -29.53
C ASP A 5 -17.16 3.43 -28.30
N TYR A 6 -16.39 2.68 -27.52
CA TYR A 6 -16.87 1.97 -26.32
C TYR A 6 -16.39 2.66 -25.03
N GLU A 7 -17.17 2.45 -23.99
CA GLU A 7 -16.91 2.82 -22.61
C GLU A 7 -16.88 1.57 -21.75
N ILE A 8 -15.84 1.42 -20.93
CA ILE A 8 -15.75 0.36 -19.94
C ILE A 8 -16.52 0.79 -18.69
N VAL A 9 -17.27 -0.11 -18.08
CA VAL A 9 -18.00 0.11 -16.84
C VAL A 9 -17.60 -0.96 -15.85
N MET A 10 -17.08 -0.54 -14.70
CA MET A 10 -16.54 -1.46 -13.70
C MET A 10 -17.03 -1.13 -12.29
N GLY A 11 -17.26 -2.18 -11.51
CA GLY A 11 -17.46 -2.15 -10.07
C GLY A 11 -16.56 -3.22 -9.43
N LEU A 12 -16.17 -3.00 -8.19
CA LEU A 12 -15.26 -3.88 -7.46
C LEU A 12 -15.89 -4.39 -6.17
N GLU A 13 -15.49 -5.61 -5.83
CA GLU A 13 -15.67 -6.22 -4.52
C GLU A 13 -14.28 -6.40 -3.91
N VAL A 14 -14.00 -5.67 -2.83
CA VAL A 14 -12.69 -5.68 -2.18
C VAL A 14 -12.84 -6.33 -0.81
N HIS A 15 -12.14 -7.45 -0.61
CA HIS A 15 -12.08 -8.17 0.64
C HIS A 15 -10.80 -7.80 1.39
N ALA A 16 -10.93 -7.42 2.66
CA ALA A 16 -9.79 -7.14 3.52
C ALA A 16 -9.89 -7.94 4.82
N GLU A 17 -8.88 -8.76 5.10
CA GLU A 17 -8.75 -9.42 6.40
C GLU A 17 -8.47 -8.38 7.49
N LEU A 18 -9.18 -8.48 8.60
CA LEU A 18 -9.03 -7.55 9.71
C LEU A 18 -7.92 -7.99 10.65
N SER A 19 -7.05 -7.06 11.04
CA SER A 19 -5.90 -7.28 11.92
C SER A 19 -6.32 -7.49 13.39
N THR A 20 -7.30 -8.37 13.62
CA THR A 20 -7.70 -8.79 14.96
C THR A 20 -6.78 -9.88 15.48
N LYS A 21 -6.61 -9.97 16.80
CA LYS A 21 -5.80 -11.04 17.42
C LYS A 21 -6.45 -12.41 17.34
N THR A 22 -7.78 -12.44 17.22
CA THR A 22 -8.57 -13.67 17.21
C THR A 22 -9.57 -13.67 16.06
N LYS A 23 -9.98 -14.85 15.65
CA LYS A 23 -10.99 -15.06 14.63
C LYS A 23 -12.34 -14.42 14.98
N ILE A 24 -13.23 -14.35 14.00
CA ILE A 24 -14.51 -13.64 14.14
C ILE A 24 -15.42 -14.25 15.21
N PHE A 25 -15.42 -15.57 15.38
CA PHE A 25 -16.37 -16.28 16.26
C PHE A 25 -15.69 -17.17 17.29
N CYS A 26 -14.36 -17.17 17.42
CA CYS A 26 -13.64 -17.98 18.38
C CYS A 26 -12.31 -17.32 18.77
N SER A 27 -11.59 -17.91 19.71
CA SER A 27 -10.32 -17.41 20.24
C SER A 27 -9.07 -17.87 19.48
N CYS A 28 -9.21 -18.59 18.36
CA CYS A 28 -8.06 -18.98 17.55
C CYS A 28 -7.35 -17.77 16.97
N PRO A 29 -6.01 -17.81 16.85
CA PRO A 29 -5.25 -16.70 16.27
C PRO A 29 -5.54 -16.53 14.78
N THR A 30 -5.28 -15.32 14.27
CA THR A 30 -5.44 -14.96 12.85
C THR A 30 -4.10 -14.87 12.12
N GLU A 31 -2.99 -15.18 12.79
CA GLU A 31 -1.64 -15.08 12.23
C GLU A 31 -1.47 -15.92 10.96
N PHE A 32 -0.85 -15.32 9.95
CA PHE A 32 -0.52 -15.98 8.69
C PHE A 32 0.70 -16.92 8.85
N GLY A 33 0.72 -18.01 8.08
CA GLY A 33 1.93 -18.86 7.93
C GLY A 33 2.11 -19.96 8.98
N GLY A 34 1.10 -20.24 9.81
CA GLY A 34 1.12 -21.40 10.72
C GLY A 34 1.08 -22.74 9.98
N GLU A 35 1.56 -23.82 10.62
CA GLU A 35 1.40 -25.18 10.09
C GLU A 35 -0.08 -25.49 9.83
N PRO A 36 -0.41 -26.21 8.75
CA PRO A 36 -1.81 -26.47 8.38
C PRO A 36 -2.63 -27.06 9.53
N ASN A 37 -3.83 -26.52 9.73
CA ASN A 37 -4.79 -26.93 10.74
C ASN A 37 -4.31 -26.83 12.20
N THR A 38 -3.37 -25.94 12.51
CA THR A 38 -2.93 -25.66 13.88
C THR A 38 -3.65 -24.47 14.53
N HIS A 39 -4.20 -23.55 13.73
CA HIS A 39 -5.00 -22.42 14.20
C HIS A 39 -6.50 -22.73 14.13
N CYS A 40 -6.90 -23.89 14.62
CA CYS A 40 -8.28 -24.39 14.56
C CYS A 40 -8.77 -24.83 15.92
N CYS A 41 -10.06 -24.65 16.17
CA CYS A 41 -10.77 -25.17 17.33
C CYS A 41 -12.11 -25.78 16.90
N PRO A 42 -12.84 -26.48 17.79
CA PRO A 42 -14.14 -27.03 17.45
C PRO A 42 -15.14 -26.03 16.83
N ILE A 43 -15.06 -24.74 17.19
CA ILE A 43 -15.96 -23.70 16.66
C ILE A 43 -15.65 -23.42 15.19
N CYS A 44 -14.43 -23.03 14.84
CA CYS A 44 -14.08 -22.72 13.44
C CYS A 44 -14.03 -23.96 12.54
N MET A 45 -13.92 -25.18 13.12
CA MET A 45 -14.11 -26.45 12.40
C MET A 45 -15.57 -26.90 12.29
N ALA A 46 -16.51 -26.11 12.80
CA ALA A 46 -17.93 -26.41 12.77
C ALA A 46 -18.34 -27.75 13.41
N MET A 47 -17.69 -28.13 14.50
CA MET A 47 -18.03 -29.36 15.22
C MET A 47 -19.43 -29.26 15.82
N PRO A 48 -20.21 -30.38 15.84
CA PRO A 48 -21.54 -30.39 16.39
C PRO A 48 -21.62 -29.90 17.85
N GLY A 49 -22.58 -29.00 18.12
CA GLY A 49 -22.82 -28.45 19.47
C GLY A 49 -22.00 -27.20 19.81
N THR A 50 -21.16 -26.69 18.91
CA THR A 50 -20.43 -25.45 19.13
C THR A 50 -21.28 -24.23 18.73
N LEU A 51 -21.11 -23.12 19.44
CA LEU A 51 -21.81 -21.85 19.19
C LEU A 51 -20.81 -20.72 18.91
N PRO A 52 -21.06 -19.88 17.91
CA PRO A 52 -20.25 -18.72 17.60
C PRO A 52 -20.47 -17.60 18.61
N VAL A 53 -19.42 -16.82 18.90
CA VAL A 53 -19.50 -15.57 19.66
C VAL A 53 -18.78 -14.48 18.89
N LEU A 54 -19.52 -13.44 18.48
CA LEU A 54 -18.98 -12.36 17.65
C LEU A 54 -17.88 -11.57 18.38
N ASN A 55 -16.75 -11.43 17.73
CA ASN A 55 -15.64 -10.62 18.20
C ASN A 55 -15.98 -9.12 18.08
N GLU A 56 -16.04 -8.41 19.20
CA GLU A 56 -16.37 -6.98 19.27
C GLU A 56 -15.41 -6.12 18.43
N LYS A 57 -14.13 -6.50 18.37
CA LYS A 57 -13.12 -5.76 17.61
C LYS A 57 -13.36 -5.77 16.10
N VAL A 58 -13.99 -6.81 15.60
CA VAL A 58 -14.41 -6.90 14.19
C VAL A 58 -15.45 -5.83 13.87
N VAL A 59 -16.43 -5.65 14.77
CA VAL A 59 -17.46 -4.60 14.61
C VAL A 59 -16.82 -3.21 14.67
N GLU A 60 -15.94 -2.97 15.63
CA GLU A 60 -15.20 -1.70 15.76
C GLU A 60 -14.42 -1.40 14.46
N TYR A 61 -13.70 -2.37 13.92
CA TYR A 61 -12.89 -2.20 12.72
C TYR A 61 -13.74 -1.95 11.47
N ALA A 62 -14.87 -2.64 11.34
CA ALA A 62 -15.80 -2.39 10.25
C ALA A 62 -16.42 -0.99 10.34
N VAL A 63 -16.79 -0.52 11.54
CA VAL A 63 -17.27 0.85 11.76
C VAL A 63 -16.18 1.88 11.43
N LYS A 64 -14.91 1.65 11.82
CA LYS A 64 -13.79 2.51 11.43
C LYS A 64 -13.66 2.62 9.91
N ALA A 65 -13.71 1.48 9.21
CA ALA A 65 -13.64 1.44 7.75
C ALA A 65 -14.80 2.22 7.11
N GLY A 66 -16.03 2.02 7.61
CA GLY A 66 -17.20 2.76 7.16
C GLY A 66 -17.08 4.26 7.36
N LEU A 67 -16.68 4.72 8.54
CA LEU A 67 -16.49 6.14 8.84
C LEU A 67 -15.39 6.76 7.97
N ALA A 68 -14.27 6.06 7.78
CA ALA A 68 -13.16 6.53 6.95
C ALA A 68 -13.47 6.60 5.46
N THR A 69 -14.49 5.86 5.00
CA THR A 69 -14.99 5.85 3.62
C THR A 69 -16.33 6.57 3.45
N ASN A 70 -16.69 7.43 4.42
CA ASN A 70 -17.90 8.26 4.40
C ASN A 70 -19.21 7.48 4.32
N CYS A 71 -19.27 6.25 4.84
CA CYS A 71 -20.50 5.47 4.91
C CYS A 71 -21.41 5.94 6.04
N GLU A 72 -22.70 5.68 5.85
CA GLU A 72 -23.69 5.68 6.91
C GLU A 72 -23.54 4.39 7.73
N ILE A 73 -23.45 4.51 9.06
CA ILE A 73 -23.30 3.35 9.95
C ILE A 73 -24.68 2.90 10.42
N SER A 74 -25.02 1.64 10.15
CA SER A 74 -26.26 1.02 10.61
C SER A 74 -26.25 0.81 12.11
N ARG A 75 -27.29 1.29 12.80
CA ARG A 75 -27.45 1.10 14.25
C ARG A 75 -28.02 -0.27 14.62
N ASN A 76 -28.62 -0.93 13.65
CA ASN A 76 -29.23 -2.25 13.82
C ASN A 76 -28.85 -3.11 12.63
N SER A 77 -27.86 -3.93 12.81
CA SER A 77 -27.38 -4.87 11.81
C SER A 77 -27.49 -6.30 12.32
N LYS A 78 -27.31 -7.26 11.45
CA LYS A 78 -27.38 -8.69 11.76
C LYS A 78 -26.43 -9.48 10.90
N ASN A 79 -26.11 -10.68 11.35
CA ASN A 79 -25.38 -11.65 10.57
C ASN A 79 -26.34 -12.62 9.90
N ASP A 80 -26.10 -12.92 8.63
CA ASP A 80 -26.89 -13.84 7.83
C ASP A 80 -26.03 -15.03 7.40
N ARG A 81 -26.67 -16.20 7.21
CA ARG A 81 -26.05 -17.37 6.61
C ARG A 81 -26.18 -17.28 5.09
N LYS A 82 -25.02 -17.25 4.40
CA LYS A 82 -24.90 -17.43 2.95
C LYS A 82 -24.67 -18.90 2.68
N ASN A 83 -25.70 -19.61 2.22
CA ASN A 83 -25.66 -21.07 2.12
C ASN A 83 -25.08 -21.50 0.77
N TYR A 84 -23.93 -22.14 0.81
CA TYR A 84 -23.34 -22.84 -0.31
C TYR A 84 -22.40 -23.94 0.21
N PHE A 85 -22.19 -24.96 -0.60
CA PHE A 85 -21.38 -26.10 -0.22
C PHE A 85 -20.04 -26.04 -0.92
N TYR A 86 -18.95 -25.99 -0.13
CA TYR A 86 -17.59 -26.07 -0.65
C TYR A 86 -16.67 -26.73 0.41
N PRO A 87 -15.60 -27.47 0.00
CA PRO A 87 -14.78 -28.25 0.95
C PRO A 87 -14.08 -27.44 2.03
N ASP A 88 -13.70 -26.19 1.76
CA ASP A 88 -13.05 -25.29 2.70
C ASP A 88 -14.04 -24.48 3.57
N LEU A 89 -15.32 -24.77 3.43
CA LEU A 89 -16.40 -24.15 4.21
C LEU A 89 -17.02 -25.21 5.14
N PRO A 90 -16.45 -25.43 6.35
CA PRO A 90 -16.81 -26.57 7.19
C PRO A 90 -18.26 -26.57 7.66
N LYS A 91 -18.91 -25.42 7.75
CA LYS A 91 -20.31 -25.26 8.14
C LYS A 91 -21.31 -25.48 6.99
N ALA A 92 -20.84 -25.59 5.75
CA ALA A 92 -21.64 -25.54 4.52
C ALA A 92 -22.40 -24.20 4.33
N TYR A 93 -22.04 -23.17 5.07
CA TYR A 93 -22.47 -21.78 4.90
C TYR A 93 -21.35 -20.84 5.36
N GLN A 94 -21.36 -19.64 4.84
CA GLN A 94 -20.53 -18.52 5.29
C GLN A 94 -21.39 -17.52 6.05
N ILE A 95 -20.93 -17.04 7.20
CA ILE A 95 -21.56 -15.91 7.86
C ILE A 95 -21.15 -14.63 7.13
N SER A 96 -22.16 -13.85 6.76
CA SER A 96 -22.03 -12.58 6.05
C SER A 96 -23.14 -11.62 6.51
N GLN A 97 -23.41 -10.54 5.77
CA GLN A 97 -24.54 -9.62 6.01
C GLN A 97 -25.19 -9.29 4.68
N PHE A 98 -26.49 -9.53 4.54
CA PHE A 98 -27.19 -9.38 3.27
C PHE A 98 -28.03 -8.11 3.18
N ASP A 99 -29.18 -8.08 3.87
CA ASP A 99 -30.16 -6.99 3.76
C ASP A 99 -29.95 -5.85 4.79
N LYS A 100 -29.10 -6.07 5.80
CA LYS A 100 -28.75 -5.08 6.83
C LYS A 100 -27.26 -5.07 7.09
N PRO A 101 -26.47 -4.65 6.11
CA PRO A 101 -25.02 -4.52 6.29
C PRO A 101 -24.70 -3.46 7.35
N LEU A 102 -23.49 -3.51 7.87
CA LEU A 102 -23.07 -2.59 8.93
C LEU A 102 -22.86 -1.16 8.42
N CYS A 103 -22.38 -0.99 7.17
CA CYS A 103 -22.12 0.32 6.58
C CYS A 103 -22.71 0.37 5.15
N GLU A 104 -23.31 1.52 4.79
CA GLU A 104 -23.95 1.74 3.49
C GLU A 104 -23.61 3.13 2.93
N HIS A 105 -23.81 3.30 1.63
CA HIS A 105 -23.84 4.59 0.92
C HIS A 105 -22.60 5.48 1.12
N GLY A 106 -21.43 4.87 1.17
CA GLY A 106 -20.17 5.59 1.27
C GLY A 106 -19.61 6.09 -0.08
N TYR A 107 -18.43 6.66 -0.01
CA TYR A 107 -17.65 6.98 -1.21
C TYR A 107 -16.16 7.15 -0.89
N VAL A 108 -15.35 6.97 -1.94
CA VAL A 108 -13.91 7.26 -1.94
C VAL A 108 -13.60 8.22 -3.08
N GLU A 109 -12.80 9.25 -2.83
CA GLU A 109 -12.37 10.20 -3.88
C GLU A 109 -11.05 9.71 -4.50
N ILE A 110 -11.04 9.65 -5.83
CA ILE A 110 -9.85 9.43 -6.66
C ILE A 110 -9.63 10.62 -7.59
N GLU A 111 -8.52 10.66 -8.30
CA GLU A 111 -8.31 11.58 -9.41
C GLU A 111 -8.62 10.85 -10.72
N ASP A 112 -9.41 11.44 -11.60
CA ASP A 112 -9.66 10.88 -12.93
C ASP A 112 -8.43 11.05 -13.86
N ASP A 113 -8.55 10.64 -15.12
CA ASP A 113 -7.46 10.75 -16.09
C ASP A 113 -7.09 12.22 -16.45
N ASN A 114 -7.95 13.18 -16.13
CA ASN A 114 -7.71 14.62 -16.30
C ASN A 114 -7.13 15.27 -15.04
N GLY A 115 -7.02 14.53 -13.93
CA GLY A 115 -6.60 15.02 -12.63
C GLY A 115 -7.73 15.68 -11.83
N GLU A 116 -8.99 15.53 -12.26
CA GLU A 116 -10.14 16.02 -11.53
C GLU A 116 -10.60 15.03 -10.46
N LYS A 117 -11.12 15.53 -9.36
CA LYS A 117 -11.64 14.69 -8.29
C LYS A 117 -12.91 13.96 -8.73
N LYS A 118 -12.91 12.65 -8.62
CA LYS A 118 -14.02 11.77 -8.92
C LYS A 118 -14.40 10.95 -7.70
N LYS A 119 -15.69 10.95 -7.34
CA LYS A 119 -16.23 10.10 -6.28
C LYS A 119 -16.58 8.74 -6.85
N ILE A 120 -16.05 7.71 -6.24
CA ILE A 120 -16.46 6.32 -6.46
C ILE A 120 -17.34 5.94 -5.28
N ARG A 121 -18.62 5.71 -5.55
CA ARG A 121 -19.61 5.38 -4.53
C ARG A 121 -19.41 3.96 -4.05
N LEU A 122 -19.71 3.75 -2.77
CA LEU A 122 -19.75 2.44 -2.15
C LEU A 122 -21.22 2.08 -1.86
N THR A 123 -21.61 0.91 -2.31
CA THR A 123 -22.94 0.36 -1.99
C THR A 123 -22.98 0.01 -0.52
N ARG A 124 -21.96 -0.73 -0.04
CA ARG A 124 -21.89 -1.20 1.35
C ARG A 124 -20.47 -1.62 1.76
N ILE A 125 -20.27 -1.69 3.05
CA ILE A 125 -19.22 -2.47 3.70
C ILE A 125 -19.89 -3.37 4.70
N HIS A 126 -19.63 -4.67 4.61
CA HIS A 126 -20.19 -5.65 5.52
C HIS A 126 -19.13 -6.60 6.09
N ILE A 127 -19.47 -7.20 7.21
CA ILE A 127 -18.62 -8.17 7.90
C ILE A 127 -18.92 -9.56 7.34
N GLU A 128 -17.86 -10.34 7.15
CA GLU A 128 -17.99 -11.77 6.86
C GLU A 128 -16.82 -12.57 7.42
N GLU A 129 -16.93 -13.88 7.41
CA GLU A 129 -15.84 -14.79 7.75
C GLU A 129 -15.14 -15.32 6.50
N ASP A 130 -13.82 -15.50 6.57
CA ASP A 130 -13.09 -16.13 5.48
C ASP A 130 -13.28 -17.65 5.49
N ALA A 131 -13.21 -18.27 4.30
CA ALA A 131 -13.17 -19.71 4.12
C ALA A 131 -11.77 -20.27 4.41
N GLY A 132 -11.63 -21.58 4.53
CA GLY A 132 -10.35 -22.26 4.60
C GLY A 132 -9.56 -22.14 3.28
N LYS A 133 -8.49 -22.89 3.17
CA LYS A 133 -7.65 -22.95 1.98
C LYS A 133 -7.65 -24.35 1.40
N LEU A 134 -7.84 -24.45 0.08
CA LEU A 134 -7.71 -25.71 -0.65
C LEU A 134 -6.33 -25.78 -1.33
N ASN A 135 -5.56 -26.80 -0.99
CA ASN A 135 -4.31 -27.13 -1.64
C ASN A 135 -4.54 -28.36 -2.55
N HIS A 136 -4.49 -28.15 -3.87
CA HIS A 136 -4.62 -29.23 -4.82
C HIS A 136 -3.35 -30.07 -4.85
N SER A 137 -3.51 -31.39 -4.72
CA SER A 137 -2.38 -32.31 -4.76
C SER A 137 -1.86 -32.46 -6.19
N GLU A 138 -0.56 -32.28 -6.38
CA GLU A 138 0.11 -32.57 -7.66
C GLU A 138 0.17 -34.07 -7.99
N PHE A 139 -0.01 -34.95 -6.98
CA PHE A 139 0.23 -36.39 -7.08
C PHE A 139 -1.02 -37.26 -6.96
N GLY A 140 -2.23 -36.69 -6.89
CA GLY A 140 -3.41 -37.51 -6.68
C GLY A 140 -4.75 -36.83 -6.89
N ALA A 141 -5.81 -37.65 -6.97
CA ALA A 141 -7.19 -37.18 -7.03
C ALA A 141 -7.63 -36.73 -5.63
N GLY A 142 -7.42 -35.45 -5.30
CA GLY A 142 -7.91 -34.90 -4.04
C GLY A 142 -7.35 -33.51 -3.75
N SER A 143 -7.99 -32.85 -2.80
CA SER A 143 -7.54 -31.55 -2.27
C SER A 143 -7.31 -31.68 -0.76
N LEU A 144 -6.26 -31.09 -0.27
CA LEU A 144 -5.99 -30.95 1.16
C LEU A 144 -6.67 -29.67 1.66
N VAL A 145 -7.41 -29.78 2.75
CA VAL A 145 -8.11 -28.65 3.35
C VAL A 145 -7.31 -28.14 4.54
N ASP A 146 -6.96 -26.86 4.49
CA ASP A 146 -6.35 -26.14 5.60
C ASP A 146 -7.36 -25.13 6.16
N LEU A 147 -7.77 -25.33 7.41
CA LEU A 147 -8.76 -24.50 8.10
C LEU A 147 -8.15 -23.38 8.96
N ASN A 148 -6.85 -23.13 8.86
CA ASN A 148 -6.21 -22.05 9.61
C ASN A 148 -6.84 -20.70 9.28
N ARG A 149 -7.22 -20.47 8.02
CA ARG A 149 -7.89 -19.23 7.59
C ARG A 149 -9.40 -19.23 7.87
N ALA A 150 -10.05 -20.39 7.98
CA ALA A 150 -11.49 -20.48 8.21
C ALA A 150 -11.91 -19.69 9.46
N GLY A 151 -12.81 -18.73 9.29
CA GLY A 151 -13.27 -17.84 10.36
C GLY A 151 -12.35 -16.65 10.65
N VAL A 152 -11.31 -16.37 9.84
CA VAL A 152 -10.58 -15.11 9.87
C VAL A 152 -11.56 -13.99 9.50
N PRO A 153 -11.61 -12.88 10.27
CA PRO A 153 -12.57 -11.81 10.01
C PRO A 153 -12.24 -11.06 8.73
N LEU A 154 -13.24 -10.86 7.89
CA LEU A 154 -13.18 -10.04 6.69
C LEU A 154 -14.15 -8.87 6.76
N ILE A 155 -13.83 -7.82 6.04
CA ILE A 155 -14.82 -6.88 5.50
C ILE A 155 -14.81 -6.99 3.98
N GLU A 156 -16.00 -6.98 3.40
CA GLU A 156 -16.20 -6.83 1.95
C GLU A 156 -16.69 -5.42 1.66
N ILE A 157 -15.94 -4.71 0.81
CA ILE A 157 -16.23 -3.35 0.35
C ILE A 157 -16.74 -3.43 -1.08
N VAL A 158 -18.01 -3.14 -1.29
CA VAL A 158 -18.67 -3.22 -2.60
C VAL A 158 -18.82 -1.83 -3.18
N SER A 159 -18.22 -1.57 -4.34
CA SER A 159 -18.38 -0.30 -5.04
C SER A 159 -19.56 -0.32 -6.00
N GLU A 160 -20.10 0.89 -6.28
CA GLU A 160 -20.96 1.10 -7.45
C GLU A 160 -20.15 1.01 -8.75
N PRO A 161 -20.79 0.79 -9.92
CA PRO A 161 -20.10 0.68 -11.21
C PRO A 161 -19.70 2.04 -11.77
N ASP A 162 -18.95 2.82 -10.99
CA ASP A 162 -18.55 4.19 -11.32
C ASP A 162 -17.21 4.29 -12.04
N LEU A 163 -16.40 3.21 -12.02
CA LEU A 163 -15.07 3.17 -12.61
C LEU A 163 -15.12 2.99 -14.13
N ARG A 164 -14.22 3.66 -14.86
CA ARG A 164 -14.21 3.71 -16.33
C ARG A 164 -12.89 3.30 -16.97
N THR A 165 -11.78 3.41 -16.25
CA THR A 165 -10.45 3.04 -16.76
C THR A 165 -9.72 2.13 -15.78
N SER A 166 -8.79 1.32 -16.29
CA SER A 166 -7.93 0.46 -15.46
C SER A 166 -7.08 1.27 -14.48
N LYS A 167 -6.71 2.50 -14.85
CA LYS A 167 -5.98 3.44 -13.99
C LYS A 167 -6.84 3.94 -12.83
N GLU A 168 -8.12 4.26 -13.07
CA GLU A 168 -9.05 4.60 -12.00
C GLU A 168 -9.23 3.45 -11.00
N VAL A 169 -9.28 2.20 -11.50
CA VAL A 169 -9.32 1.01 -10.63
C VAL A 169 -8.07 0.90 -9.77
N GLU A 170 -6.88 1.06 -10.36
CA GLU A 170 -5.63 1.05 -9.59
C GLU A 170 -5.61 2.15 -8.51
N GLN A 171 -6.03 3.36 -8.85
CA GLN A 171 -6.10 4.47 -7.89
C GLN A 171 -7.09 4.19 -6.76
N TYR A 172 -8.27 3.65 -7.09
CA TYR A 172 -9.28 3.28 -6.12
C TYR A 172 -8.74 2.22 -5.14
N LEU A 173 -8.13 1.15 -5.63
CA LEU A 173 -7.57 0.09 -4.81
C LEU A 173 -6.42 0.59 -3.92
N ARG A 174 -5.53 1.41 -4.45
CA ARG A 174 -4.45 2.05 -3.67
C ARG A 174 -5.03 2.96 -2.58
N LYS A 175 -6.12 3.66 -2.87
CA LYS A 175 -6.79 4.54 -1.90
C LYS A 175 -7.46 3.73 -0.79
N ILE A 176 -8.17 2.65 -1.12
CA ILE A 176 -8.77 1.74 -0.13
C ILE A 176 -7.66 1.14 0.74
N LYS A 177 -6.60 0.58 0.14
CA LYS A 177 -5.44 0.05 0.87
C LYS A 177 -4.89 1.08 1.86
N SER A 178 -4.58 2.28 1.38
CA SER A 178 -4.03 3.36 2.20
C SER A 178 -4.97 3.74 3.36
N ILE A 179 -6.27 3.86 3.12
CA ILE A 179 -7.24 4.17 4.18
C ILE A 179 -7.22 3.08 5.26
N LEU A 180 -7.31 1.79 4.87
CA LEU A 180 -7.37 0.67 5.81
C LEU A 180 -6.08 0.53 6.64
N GLU A 181 -4.91 0.77 6.03
CA GLU A 181 -3.63 0.82 6.73
C GLU A 181 -3.55 1.99 7.72
N TYR A 182 -4.02 3.18 7.34
CA TYR A 182 -4.00 4.37 8.21
C TYR A 182 -4.87 4.23 9.44
N ILE A 183 -6.04 3.62 9.30
CA ILE A 183 -6.94 3.36 10.44
C ILE A 183 -6.60 2.05 11.18
N GLU A 184 -5.54 1.36 10.76
CA GLU A 184 -4.98 0.16 11.39
C GLU A 184 -5.99 -1.00 11.52
N VAL A 185 -6.82 -1.19 10.51
CA VAL A 185 -7.81 -2.28 10.50
C VAL A 185 -7.38 -3.48 9.67
N SER A 186 -6.43 -3.32 8.73
CA SER A 186 -5.87 -4.38 7.90
C SER A 186 -4.44 -4.04 7.49
N ASP A 187 -3.61 -5.06 7.29
CA ASP A 187 -2.25 -4.91 6.71
C ASP A 187 -2.25 -4.88 5.18
N CYS A 188 -3.38 -5.22 4.57
CA CYS A 188 -3.62 -5.10 3.14
C CYS A 188 -2.56 -5.73 2.22
N LYS A 189 -2.01 -6.89 2.58
CA LYS A 189 -0.99 -7.61 1.82
C LYS A 189 -1.61 -8.55 0.79
N MET A 190 -1.55 -8.20 -0.48
CA MET A 190 -2.12 -9.02 -1.56
C MET A 190 -1.40 -10.37 -1.71
N GLN A 191 -0.08 -10.43 -1.47
CA GLN A 191 0.71 -11.66 -1.57
C GLN A 191 0.33 -12.69 -0.50
N GLU A 192 -0.06 -12.24 0.68
CA GLU A 192 -0.53 -13.09 1.79
C GLU A 192 -2.03 -13.37 1.69
N GLY A 193 -2.75 -12.64 0.82
CA GLY A 193 -4.19 -12.77 0.61
C GLY A 193 -5.04 -11.97 1.57
N SER A 194 -4.45 -11.11 2.42
CA SER A 194 -5.21 -10.24 3.32
C SER A 194 -5.89 -9.05 2.63
N LEU A 195 -5.54 -8.78 1.37
CA LEU A 195 -6.31 -7.92 0.46
C LEU A 195 -6.56 -8.65 -0.85
N ARG A 196 -7.82 -8.77 -1.24
CA ARG A 196 -8.26 -9.39 -2.51
C ARG A 196 -9.25 -8.47 -3.20
N ALA A 197 -9.28 -8.49 -4.51
CA ALA A 197 -10.23 -7.70 -5.28
C ALA A 197 -10.77 -8.52 -6.44
N ASP A 198 -12.10 -8.59 -6.52
CA ASP A 198 -12.84 -9.12 -7.65
C ASP A 198 -13.35 -7.95 -8.48
N VAL A 199 -13.22 -8.02 -9.80
CA VAL A 199 -13.57 -6.93 -10.70
C VAL A 199 -14.70 -7.35 -11.61
N ASN A 200 -15.82 -6.65 -11.53
CA ASN A 200 -16.93 -6.76 -12.44
C ASN A 200 -16.70 -5.81 -13.63
N VAL A 201 -16.60 -6.35 -14.84
CA VAL A 201 -16.34 -5.59 -16.07
C VAL A 201 -17.47 -5.78 -17.07
N SER A 202 -17.93 -4.69 -17.66
CA SER A 202 -18.78 -4.67 -18.84
C SER A 202 -18.37 -3.55 -19.78
N VAL A 203 -18.76 -3.65 -21.05
CA VAL A 203 -18.55 -2.60 -22.06
C VAL A 203 -19.89 -2.17 -22.65
N ARG A 204 -19.99 -0.87 -22.96
CA ARG A 204 -21.16 -0.31 -23.67
C ARG A 204 -20.68 0.72 -24.70
N LYS A 205 -21.50 1.05 -25.69
CA LYS A 205 -21.20 2.16 -26.59
C LYS A 205 -21.28 3.48 -25.83
N LYS A 206 -20.38 4.41 -26.18
CA LYS A 206 -20.40 5.76 -25.58
C LYS A 206 -21.74 6.43 -25.82
N GLY A 207 -22.27 7.02 -24.76
CA GLY A 207 -23.59 7.67 -24.76
C GLY A 207 -24.78 6.74 -24.46
N GLU A 208 -24.61 5.45 -24.41
CA GLU A 208 -25.64 4.53 -23.94
C GLU A 208 -25.77 4.57 -22.43
N THR A 209 -27.00 4.52 -21.90
CA THR A 209 -27.28 4.50 -20.46
C THR A 209 -27.37 3.08 -19.91
N LYS A 210 -27.75 2.10 -20.75
CA LYS A 210 -27.87 0.70 -20.37
C LYS A 210 -26.50 0.06 -20.23
N PHE A 211 -26.28 -0.65 -19.13
CA PHE A 211 -25.07 -1.42 -18.93
C PHE A 211 -25.02 -2.64 -19.86
N GLY A 212 -23.80 -3.00 -20.30
CA GLY A 212 -23.55 -4.26 -20.97
C GLY A 212 -23.63 -5.46 -20.01
N THR A 213 -23.50 -6.65 -20.55
CA THR A 213 -23.40 -7.87 -19.74
C THR A 213 -22.05 -7.89 -19.02
N ARG A 214 -22.07 -8.07 -17.72
CA ARG A 214 -20.86 -8.09 -16.89
C ARG A 214 -20.21 -9.47 -16.86
N THR A 215 -18.90 -9.49 -16.78
CA THR A 215 -18.09 -10.64 -16.36
C THR A 215 -17.39 -10.31 -15.06
N GLU A 216 -17.27 -11.28 -14.18
CA GLU A 216 -16.56 -11.16 -12.91
C GLU A 216 -15.17 -11.77 -13.07
N MET A 217 -14.11 -11.00 -12.76
CA MET A 217 -12.74 -11.49 -12.81
C MET A 217 -12.19 -11.73 -11.41
N LYS A 218 -11.58 -12.89 -11.21
CA LYS A 218 -10.98 -13.36 -9.95
C LYS A 218 -9.52 -13.78 -10.13
N ASN A 219 -8.84 -14.04 -9.01
CA ASN A 219 -7.47 -14.58 -8.97
C ASN A 219 -6.42 -13.61 -9.49
N MET A 220 -6.52 -12.35 -9.10
CA MET A 220 -5.54 -11.32 -9.43
C MET A 220 -4.75 -10.96 -8.15
N ASN A 221 -3.45 -11.25 -8.16
CA ASN A 221 -2.60 -11.19 -6.96
C ASN A 221 -1.77 -9.90 -6.85
N SER A 222 -2.00 -8.93 -7.74
CA SER A 222 -1.34 -7.64 -7.72
C SER A 222 -2.16 -6.57 -8.45
N PHE A 223 -1.96 -5.30 -8.13
CA PHE A 223 -2.59 -4.20 -8.86
C PHE A 223 -2.23 -4.22 -10.36
N ARG A 224 -1.00 -4.61 -10.69
CA ARG A 224 -0.56 -4.77 -12.08
C ARG A 224 -1.33 -5.87 -12.80
N SER A 225 -1.58 -7.00 -12.15
CA SER A 225 -2.38 -8.10 -12.69
C SER A 225 -3.82 -7.64 -12.93
N ILE A 226 -4.40 -6.88 -12.00
CA ILE A 226 -5.75 -6.32 -12.14
C ILE A 226 -5.86 -5.41 -13.36
N VAL A 227 -4.93 -4.47 -13.54
CA VAL A 227 -4.88 -3.57 -14.70
C VAL A 227 -4.82 -4.37 -16.00
N ARG A 228 -3.91 -5.35 -16.10
CA ARG A 228 -3.77 -6.21 -17.29
C ARG A 228 -5.02 -7.04 -17.58
N ALA A 229 -5.63 -7.60 -16.55
CA ALA A 229 -6.85 -8.38 -16.66
C ALA A 229 -8.02 -7.54 -17.18
N ILE A 230 -8.21 -6.32 -16.67
CA ILE A 230 -9.24 -5.38 -17.13
C ILE A 230 -9.05 -5.04 -18.61
N GLU A 231 -7.84 -4.68 -19.01
CA GLU A 231 -7.55 -4.31 -20.40
C GLU A 231 -7.76 -5.48 -21.36
N TYR A 232 -7.35 -6.67 -20.97
CA TYR A 232 -7.59 -7.87 -21.77
C TYR A 232 -9.07 -8.17 -21.91
N GLU A 233 -9.81 -8.21 -20.79
CA GLU A 233 -11.23 -8.60 -20.78
C GLU A 233 -12.11 -7.57 -21.50
N ALA A 234 -11.86 -6.28 -21.29
CA ALA A 234 -12.58 -5.23 -22.01
C ALA A 234 -12.38 -5.34 -23.54
N ASN A 235 -11.15 -5.57 -23.97
CA ASN A 235 -10.85 -5.78 -25.39
C ASN A 235 -11.53 -7.04 -25.94
N ARG A 236 -11.50 -8.16 -25.19
CA ARG A 236 -12.17 -9.39 -25.58
C ARG A 236 -13.69 -9.20 -25.76
N GLN A 237 -14.33 -8.46 -24.83
CA GLN A 237 -15.77 -8.18 -24.94
C GLN A 237 -16.10 -7.30 -26.16
N ILE A 238 -15.28 -6.27 -26.43
CA ILE A 238 -15.46 -5.39 -27.59
C ILE A 238 -15.31 -6.19 -28.88
N ASP A 239 -14.24 -6.97 -29.02
CA ASP A 239 -13.97 -7.78 -30.22
C ASP A 239 -15.14 -8.77 -30.46
N LEU A 240 -15.63 -9.44 -29.41
CA LEU A 240 -16.77 -10.34 -29.51
C LEU A 240 -18.05 -9.63 -29.99
N ILE A 241 -18.34 -8.43 -29.47
CA ILE A 241 -19.53 -7.63 -29.86
C ILE A 241 -19.39 -7.16 -31.31
N GLU A 242 -18.21 -6.72 -31.73
CA GLU A 242 -17.94 -6.28 -33.11
C GLU A 242 -18.07 -7.43 -34.12
N GLU A 243 -17.76 -8.66 -33.73
CA GLU A 243 -17.95 -9.87 -34.50
C GLU A 243 -19.41 -10.34 -34.52
N GLY A 244 -20.33 -9.63 -33.86
CA GLY A 244 -21.75 -9.95 -33.79
C GLY A 244 -22.11 -11.00 -32.74
N GLY A 245 -21.16 -11.39 -31.89
CA GLY A 245 -21.38 -12.27 -30.74
C GLY A 245 -22.06 -11.56 -29.56
N LYS A 246 -22.27 -12.30 -28.49
CA LYS A 246 -22.87 -11.78 -27.24
C LYS A 246 -21.98 -12.14 -26.06
N VAL A 247 -21.73 -11.16 -25.19
CA VAL A 247 -21.06 -11.40 -23.92
C VAL A 247 -22.02 -12.17 -23.00
N GLU A 248 -21.54 -13.23 -22.41
CA GLU A 248 -22.27 -14.03 -21.41
C GLU A 248 -21.80 -13.67 -20.01
N GLN A 249 -22.72 -13.68 -19.04
CA GLN A 249 -22.38 -13.45 -17.64
C GLN A 249 -21.65 -14.67 -17.10
N ASN A 250 -20.35 -14.52 -16.85
CA ASN A 250 -19.46 -15.59 -16.38
C ASN A 250 -18.50 -15.09 -15.32
N THR A 251 -18.04 -16.01 -14.45
CA THR A 251 -16.89 -15.78 -13.58
C THR A 251 -15.64 -16.29 -14.27
N LEU A 252 -14.64 -15.44 -14.38
CA LEU A 252 -13.39 -15.66 -15.10
C LEU A 252 -12.21 -15.66 -14.14
N ARG A 253 -11.29 -16.57 -14.32
CA ARG A 253 -9.99 -16.59 -13.66
C ARG A 253 -8.95 -15.92 -14.55
N TRP A 254 -8.22 -14.98 -13.99
CA TRP A 254 -7.03 -14.42 -14.62
C TRP A 254 -5.84 -15.36 -14.49
N ASP A 255 -5.06 -15.52 -15.55
CA ASP A 255 -3.79 -16.22 -15.56
C ASP A 255 -2.67 -15.24 -15.97
N ASP A 256 -1.82 -14.90 -15.04
CA ASP A 256 -0.74 -13.93 -15.22
C ASP A 256 0.33 -14.41 -16.21
N VAL A 257 0.54 -15.73 -16.31
CA VAL A 257 1.56 -16.32 -17.19
C VAL A 257 1.17 -16.19 -18.64
N SER A 258 -0.05 -16.62 -18.98
CA SER A 258 -0.57 -16.52 -20.35
C SER A 258 -1.11 -15.12 -20.69
N GLY A 259 -1.40 -14.28 -19.67
CA GLY A 259 -2.03 -12.97 -19.84
C GLY A 259 -3.44 -13.05 -20.41
N ARG A 260 -4.25 -14.03 -19.97
CA ARG A 260 -5.60 -14.29 -20.48
C ARG A 260 -6.57 -14.65 -19.35
N THR A 261 -7.86 -14.47 -19.65
CA THR A 261 -8.95 -14.93 -18.79
C THR A 261 -9.44 -16.31 -19.24
N PHE A 262 -9.82 -17.15 -18.27
CA PHE A 262 -10.42 -18.46 -18.50
C PHE A 262 -11.72 -18.58 -17.72
N SER A 263 -12.77 -19.16 -18.32
CA SER A 263 -14.01 -19.44 -17.59
C SER A 263 -13.75 -20.40 -16.44
N MET A 264 -14.29 -20.05 -15.24
CA MET A 264 -14.19 -20.92 -14.08
C MET A 264 -15.30 -21.95 -13.98
N ARG A 265 -16.47 -21.68 -14.57
CA ARG A 265 -17.66 -22.57 -14.58
C ARG A 265 -18.45 -22.38 -15.84
N ASP A 266 -19.02 -23.47 -16.34
CA ASP A 266 -20.14 -23.41 -17.26
C ASP A 266 -21.40 -22.92 -16.55
N LYS A 267 -22.32 -22.33 -17.33
CA LYS A 267 -23.57 -21.74 -16.89
C LYS A 267 -24.50 -22.75 -16.19
N GLU A 268 -24.27 -22.99 -14.93
CA GLU A 268 -25.34 -23.54 -14.09
C GLU A 268 -25.66 -22.52 -13.00
N ASP A 269 -26.77 -21.86 -13.19
CA ASP A 269 -27.59 -21.08 -12.27
C ASP A 269 -26.88 -20.10 -11.32
N ALA A 270 -27.26 -18.83 -11.38
CA ALA A 270 -27.08 -17.91 -10.29
C ALA A 270 -27.48 -18.60 -8.98
N GLN A 271 -26.49 -19.00 -8.17
CA GLN A 271 -26.78 -19.74 -6.94
C GLN A 271 -27.66 -18.86 -6.05
N ASP A 272 -28.89 -19.29 -5.80
CA ASP A 272 -29.70 -18.73 -4.73
C ASP A 272 -29.06 -19.17 -3.41
N TYR A 273 -28.33 -18.27 -2.77
CA TYR A 273 -27.69 -18.54 -1.48
C TYR A 273 -28.67 -18.67 -0.32
N ARG A 274 -29.99 -18.46 -0.54
CA ARG A 274 -31.01 -18.61 0.46
C ARG A 274 -30.63 -17.99 1.80
N TYR A 275 -30.25 -16.69 1.76
CA TYR A 275 -29.90 -15.97 2.96
C TYR A 275 -30.98 -15.99 4.01
N PHE A 276 -30.60 -16.20 5.26
CA PHE A 276 -31.44 -16.01 6.43
C PHE A 276 -30.61 -15.63 7.64
N PRO A 277 -31.18 -14.92 8.65
CA PRO A 277 -30.45 -14.53 9.85
C PRO A 277 -29.90 -15.76 10.58
N ASP A 278 -28.60 -15.67 11.01
CA ASP A 278 -28.02 -16.73 11.81
C ASP A 278 -28.70 -16.79 13.19
N PRO A 279 -29.30 -17.93 13.59
CA PRO A 279 -30.03 -18.03 14.84
C PRO A 279 -29.15 -18.05 16.08
N ASP A 280 -27.85 -18.32 15.92
CA ASP A 280 -26.89 -18.43 17.03
C ASP A 280 -26.20 -17.08 17.31
N LEU A 281 -26.35 -16.10 16.41
CA LEU A 281 -25.75 -14.77 16.54
C LEU A 281 -26.81 -13.71 16.85
N VAL A 282 -26.56 -12.97 17.92
CA VAL A 282 -27.43 -11.84 18.29
C VAL A 282 -27.29 -10.67 17.32
N ALA A 283 -28.35 -9.87 17.18
CA ALA A 283 -28.32 -8.67 16.38
C ALA A 283 -27.27 -7.66 16.90
N ILE A 284 -26.55 -7.03 15.98
CA ILE A 284 -25.58 -5.97 16.29
C ILE A 284 -26.35 -4.67 16.51
N ARG A 285 -26.25 -4.11 17.70
CA ARG A 285 -26.89 -2.83 18.06
C ARG A 285 -25.82 -1.84 18.49
N LEU A 286 -25.70 -0.74 17.74
CA LEU A 286 -24.72 0.30 17.99
C LEU A 286 -25.41 1.56 18.51
N SER A 287 -24.94 2.08 19.66
CA SER A 287 -25.39 3.37 20.15
C SER A 287 -24.72 4.51 19.38
N GLU A 288 -25.36 5.69 19.40
CA GLU A 288 -24.75 6.91 18.85
C GLU A 288 -23.41 7.23 19.52
N GLU A 289 -23.37 7.09 20.84
CA GLU A 289 -22.18 7.33 21.64
C GLU A 289 -21.00 6.41 21.21
N TYR A 290 -21.28 5.14 20.96
CA TYR A 290 -20.28 4.17 20.48
C TYR A 290 -19.70 4.60 19.13
N ILE A 291 -20.58 4.95 18.17
CA ILE A 291 -20.16 5.40 16.84
C ILE A 291 -19.37 6.70 16.94
N GLN A 292 -19.85 7.67 17.75
CA GLN A 292 -19.17 8.94 17.93
C GLN A 292 -17.80 8.77 18.59
N ASN A 293 -17.68 7.91 19.58
CA ASN A 293 -16.40 7.60 20.21
C ASN A 293 -15.38 7.02 19.20
N ILE A 294 -15.80 6.12 18.31
CA ILE A 294 -14.92 5.61 17.27
C ILE A 294 -14.51 6.74 16.32
N LYS A 295 -15.45 7.59 15.92
CA LYS A 295 -15.21 8.72 15.03
C LYS A 295 -14.20 9.72 15.60
N ASP A 296 -14.34 10.05 16.89
CA ASP A 296 -13.47 11.01 17.59
C ASP A 296 -12.04 10.45 17.79
N ASN A 297 -11.89 9.13 17.79
CA ASN A 297 -10.60 8.44 17.93
C ASN A 297 -10.05 7.89 16.59
N LEU A 298 -10.67 8.24 15.46
CA LEU A 298 -10.12 7.86 14.14
C LEU A 298 -8.75 8.52 13.94
N PRO A 299 -7.73 7.78 13.51
CA PRO A 299 -6.46 8.36 13.08
C PRO A 299 -6.66 9.38 11.95
N GLU A 300 -5.73 10.31 11.83
CA GLU A 300 -5.73 11.27 10.72
C GLU A 300 -5.60 10.54 9.39
N LEU A 301 -6.54 10.77 8.48
CA LEU A 301 -6.59 10.12 7.18
C LEU A 301 -5.56 10.69 6.19
N PRO A 302 -5.16 9.93 5.14
CA PRO A 302 -4.11 10.35 4.19
C PRO A 302 -4.34 11.74 3.58
N GLU A 303 -5.56 12.10 3.22
CA GLU A 303 -5.87 13.40 2.61
C GLU A 303 -5.68 14.58 3.58
N SER A 304 -6.13 14.41 4.82
CA SER A 304 -5.93 15.42 5.86
C SER A 304 -4.44 15.58 6.17
N ARG A 305 -3.73 14.48 6.25
CA ARG A 305 -2.28 14.44 6.46
C ARG A 305 -1.52 15.12 5.31
N LYS A 306 -1.92 14.85 4.06
CA LYS A 306 -1.38 15.52 2.86
C LYS A 306 -1.55 17.04 2.95
N THR A 307 -2.76 17.50 3.27
CA THR A 307 -3.05 18.94 3.43
C THR A 307 -2.19 19.55 4.52
N ARG A 308 -2.10 18.90 5.67
CA ARG A 308 -1.24 19.34 6.78
C ARG A 308 0.24 19.39 6.40
N TYR A 309 0.75 18.46 5.57
CA TYR A 309 2.14 18.48 5.12
C TYR A 309 2.44 19.66 4.20
N MET A 310 1.50 20.00 3.34
CA MET A 310 1.62 21.20 2.50
C MET A 310 1.59 22.48 3.32
N GLU A 311 0.66 22.61 4.25
CA GLU A 311 0.44 23.83 5.05
C GLU A 311 1.52 24.01 6.14
N LYS A 312 1.81 22.96 6.89
CA LYS A 312 2.70 23.04 8.06
C LYS A 312 4.17 22.92 7.69
N PHE A 313 4.51 22.05 6.75
CA PHE A 313 5.90 21.75 6.39
C PHE A 313 6.33 22.35 5.05
N GLY A 314 5.42 22.98 4.31
CA GLY A 314 5.73 23.61 3.03
C GLY A 314 6.17 22.63 1.93
N LEU A 315 5.70 21.36 2.00
CA LEU A 315 5.97 20.39 0.96
C LEU A 315 5.14 20.70 -0.29
N SER A 316 5.68 20.31 -1.45
CA SER A 316 4.87 20.36 -2.68
C SER A 316 3.73 19.34 -2.59
N GLU A 317 2.63 19.59 -3.30
CA GLU A 317 1.51 18.64 -3.36
C GLU A 317 1.96 17.26 -3.81
N LYS A 318 2.86 17.20 -4.80
CA LYS A 318 3.45 15.96 -5.30
C LYS A 318 4.20 15.20 -4.20
N ASP A 319 5.08 15.88 -3.46
CA ASP A 319 5.89 15.25 -2.41
C ASP A 319 5.00 14.80 -1.24
N ALA A 320 4.07 15.65 -0.81
CA ALA A 320 3.11 15.32 0.22
C ALA A 320 2.27 14.09 -0.17
N LYS A 321 1.77 14.02 -1.42
CA LYS A 321 1.00 12.88 -1.95
C LYS A 321 1.82 11.58 -1.95
N LEU A 322 3.09 11.64 -2.36
CA LEU A 322 3.96 10.46 -2.40
C LEU A 322 4.28 9.92 -0.99
N ILE A 323 4.55 10.79 -0.03
CA ILE A 323 4.83 10.39 1.35
C ILE A 323 3.56 9.83 2.01
N THR A 324 2.42 10.51 1.85
CA THR A 324 1.16 10.10 2.47
C THR A 324 0.46 8.94 1.77
N ALA A 325 0.98 8.46 0.65
CA ALA A 325 0.50 7.23 0.01
C ALA A 325 0.70 5.99 0.90
N SER A 326 1.71 6.02 1.80
CA SER A 326 1.98 4.97 2.79
C SER A 326 2.00 5.57 4.20
N LYS A 327 1.30 4.89 5.12
CA LYS A 327 1.34 5.23 6.56
C LYS A 327 2.76 5.16 7.11
N TYR A 328 3.50 4.11 6.76
CA TYR A 328 4.88 3.90 7.24
C TYR A 328 5.83 5.00 6.78
N LEU A 329 5.74 5.45 5.52
CA LEU A 329 6.54 6.59 5.05
C LEU A 329 6.16 7.89 5.74
N SER A 330 4.87 8.07 6.01
CA SER A 330 4.38 9.23 6.76
C SER A 330 4.88 9.25 8.20
N ASP A 331 4.82 8.11 8.86
CA ASP A 331 5.29 7.98 10.25
C ASP A 331 6.81 8.15 10.34
N LEU A 332 7.56 7.61 9.38
CA LEU A 332 9.01 7.82 9.25
C LEU A 332 9.33 9.31 9.03
N PHE A 333 8.57 9.98 8.16
CA PHE A 333 8.72 11.41 7.89
C PHE A 333 8.47 12.26 9.14
N GLU A 334 7.33 12.06 9.81
CA GLU A 334 6.96 12.85 10.99
C GLU A 334 7.90 12.60 12.17
N GLY A 335 8.27 11.34 12.39
CA GLY A 335 9.22 10.97 13.44
C GLY A 335 10.57 11.64 13.23
N ALA A 336 11.12 11.57 12.02
CA ALA A 336 12.41 12.18 11.69
C ALA A 336 12.34 13.73 11.72
N GLU A 337 11.27 14.32 11.18
CA GLU A 337 11.07 15.79 11.20
C GLU A 337 10.96 16.32 12.63
N LYS A 338 10.25 15.60 13.50
CA LYS A 338 10.12 15.98 14.91
C LYS A 338 11.46 16.11 15.61
N ILE A 339 12.47 15.36 15.20
CA ILE A 339 13.83 15.36 15.77
C ILE A 339 14.70 16.43 15.09
N CYS A 340 14.95 16.30 13.79
CA CYS A 340 15.90 17.15 13.07
C CYS A 340 15.32 18.51 12.64
N LYS A 341 14.00 18.74 12.73
CA LYS A 341 13.32 20.00 12.37
C LYS A 341 13.57 20.47 10.94
N ASN A 342 13.86 19.54 10.03
CA ASN A 342 14.13 19.84 8.63
C ASN A 342 13.26 18.97 7.69
N ALA A 343 11.99 19.33 7.59
CA ALA A 343 10.99 18.62 6.79
C ALA A 343 11.43 18.41 5.33
N LYS A 344 12.05 19.42 4.73
CA LYS A 344 12.48 19.34 3.32
C LYS A 344 13.62 18.34 3.12
N ALA A 345 14.58 18.28 4.03
CA ALA A 345 15.64 17.28 3.97
C ALA A 345 15.09 15.87 4.17
N VAL A 346 14.23 15.67 5.18
CA VAL A 346 13.60 14.37 5.43
C VAL A 346 12.80 13.91 4.21
N ALA A 347 11.95 14.76 3.64
CA ALA A 347 11.17 14.45 2.44
C ALA A 347 12.07 14.06 1.26
N ASN A 348 13.14 14.81 1.02
CA ASN A 348 14.09 14.51 -0.05
C ASN A 348 14.75 13.14 0.14
N TRP A 349 15.19 12.78 1.35
CA TRP A 349 15.80 11.48 1.62
C TRP A 349 14.80 10.32 1.42
N ILE A 350 13.57 10.47 1.90
CA ILE A 350 12.53 9.46 1.72
C ILE A 350 12.20 9.28 0.24
N LEU A 351 11.96 10.36 -0.48
CA LEU A 351 11.48 10.32 -1.87
C LEU A 351 12.59 10.01 -2.90
N SER A 352 13.87 10.16 -2.52
CA SER A 352 14.99 9.85 -3.41
C SER A 352 15.66 8.51 -3.04
N ASP A 353 16.62 8.55 -2.12
CA ASP A 353 17.49 7.40 -1.85
C ASP A 353 16.76 6.23 -1.18
N ILE A 354 15.88 6.50 -0.21
CA ILE A 354 15.12 5.44 0.48
C ILE A 354 14.13 4.79 -0.50
N SER A 355 13.32 5.57 -1.23
CA SER A 355 12.38 5.02 -2.22
C SER A 355 13.08 4.26 -3.33
N ARG A 356 14.28 4.70 -3.77
CA ARG A 356 15.08 3.97 -4.74
C ARG A 356 15.50 2.60 -4.21
N ILE A 357 15.99 2.52 -2.97
CA ILE A 357 16.43 1.25 -2.36
C ILE A 357 15.25 0.29 -2.17
N ILE A 358 14.09 0.79 -1.72
CA ILE A 358 12.85 0.02 -1.60
C ILE A 358 12.49 -0.61 -2.95
N ASN A 359 12.48 0.19 -4.01
CA ASN A 359 12.15 -0.29 -5.36
C ASN A 359 13.18 -1.28 -5.90
N GLU A 360 14.49 -1.05 -5.68
CA GLU A 360 15.55 -1.96 -6.12
C GLU A 360 15.53 -3.31 -5.40
N LYS A 361 15.10 -3.32 -4.12
CA LYS A 361 14.99 -4.53 -3.29
C LYS A 361 13.60 -5.17 -3.36
N GLU A 362 12.68 -4.60 -4.12
CA GLU A 362 11.27 -5.03 -4.19
C GLU A 362 10.61 -5.14 -2.79
N MET A 363 10.93 -4.21 -1.90
CA MET A 363 10.42 -4.15 -0.52
C MET A 363 9.15 -3.29 -0.45
N GLU A 364 8.27 -3.61 0.51
CA GLU A 364 7.20 -2.71 0.92
C GLU A 364 7.73 -1.70 1.97
N PRO A 365 7.11 -0.51 2.10
CA PRO A 365 7.56 0.52 3.05
C PRO A 365 7.61 0.08 4.52
N ASP A 366 6.76 -0.85 4.94
CA ASP A 366 6.73 -1.41 6.31
C ASP A 366 7.93 -2.32 6.62
N GLN A 367 8.68 -2.71 5.60
CA GLN A 367 9.89 -3.52 5.73
C GLN A 367 11.17 -2.69 5.88
N ILE A 368 11.09 -1.36 5.97
CA ILE A 368 12.24 -0.50 6.26
C ILE A 368 12.79 -0.87 7.63
N PRO A 369 14.05 -1.33 7.74
CA PRO A 369 14.56 -1.92 8.98
C PRO A 369 15.05 -0.92 10.02
N PHE A 370 15.11 0.38 9.70
CA PHE A 370 15.58 1.44 10.59
C PHE A 370 14.47 2.42 10.96
N SER A 371 14.67 3.10 12.07
CA SER A 371 13.70 4.03 12.66
C SER A 371 13.83 5.47 12.15
N SER A 372 12.88 6.30 12.54
CA SER A 372 12.91 7.73 12.30
C SER A 372 14.08 8.44 13.01
N GLU A 373 14.53 7.91 14.15
CA GLU A 373 15.67 8.41 14.91
C GLU A 373 16.98 8.28 14.13
N GLU A 374 17.21 7.13 13.50
CA GLU A 374 18.41 6.89 12.70
C GLU A 374 18.43 7.73 11.44
N LEU A 375 17.26 7.92 10.78
CA LEU A 375 17.15 8.84 9.65
C LEU A 375 17.44 10.29 10.07
N ALA A 376 16.80 10.75 11.15
CA ALA A 376 17.00 12.10 11.67
C ALA A 376 18.46 12.36 12.04
N LYS A 377 19.10 11.42 12.75
CA LYS A 377 20.50 11.50 13.14
C LYS A 377 21.43 11.57 11.93
N THR A 378 21.14 10.78 10.89
CA THR A 378 21.91 10.86 9.63
C THR A 378 21.82 12.25 9.01
N ILE A 379 20.63 12.87 9.00
CA ILE A 379 20.41 14.23 8.48
C ILE A 379 21.14 15.26 9.34
N GLU A 380 21.05 15.18 10.66
CA GLU A 380 21.77 16.07 11.57
C GLU A 380 23.28 16.01 11.38
N LEU A 381 23.85 14.83 11.13
CA LEU A 381 25.28 14.66 10.88
C LEU A 381 25.73 15.35 9.58
N ILE A 382 24.86 15.42 8.57
CA ILE A 382 25.09 16.20 7.36
C ILE A 382 25.06 17.71 7.69
N GLU A 383 24.07 18.17 8.43
CA GLU A 383 23.91 19.58 8.80
C GLU A 383 25.06 20.09 9.66
N LYS A 384 25.53 19.26 10.59
CA LYS A 384 26.73 19.54 11.41
C LYS A 384 28.03 19.48 10.62
N GLY A 385 28.00 19.05 9.35
CA GLY A 385 29.17 18.89 8.52
C GLY A 385 30.10 17.73 8.93
N THR A 386 29.61 16.82 9.77
CA THR A 386 30.35 15.62 10.20
C THR A 386 30.52 14.64 9.05
N ILE A 387 29.55 14.57 8.16
CA ILE A 387 29.60 13.76 6.94
C ILE A 387 29.08 14.55 5.73
N SER A 388 29.50 14.14 4.54
CA SER A 388 28.93 14.66 3.29
C SER A 388 27.68 13.91 2.90
N SER A 389 26.87 14.51 2.01
CA SER A 389 25.69 13.82 1.44
C SER A 389 26.06 12.51 0.73
N ALA A 390 27.28 12.42 0.14
CA ALA A 390 27.76 11.18 -0.48
C ALA A 390 28.06 10.08 0.56
N ILE A 391 28.54 10.45 1.73
CA ILE A 391 28.72 9.52 2.86
C ILE A 391 27.37 9.12 3.45
N ALA A 392 26.46 10.08 3.61
CA ALA A 392 25.12 9.80 4.12
C ALA A 392 24.35 8.78 3.26
N LYS A 393 24.51 8.80 1.93
CA LYS A 393 23.96 7.76 1.05
C LYS A 393 24.49 6.37 1.39
N LYS A 394 25.77 6.26 1.73
CA LYS A 394 26.36 4.99 2.17
C LYS A 394 25.84 4.57 3.54
N VAL A 395 25.63 5.52 4.44
CA VAL A 395 25.04 5.26 5.77
C VAL A 395 23.61 4.73 5.60
N ILE A 396 22.80 5.35 4.75
CA ILE A 396 21.43 4.86 4.48
C ILE A 396 21.47 3.43 3.90
N ILE A 397 22.36 3.12 2.95
CA ILE A 397 22.51 1.76 2.41
C ILE A 397 22.88 0.78 3.53
N GLU A 398 23.82 1.15 4.41
CA GLU A 398 24.22 0.30 5.54
C GLU A 398 23.09 0.10 6.55
N LEU A 399 22.24 1.11 6.78
CA LEU A 399 21.05 1.00 7.63
C LEU A 399 20.02 -0.02 7.09
N PHE A 400 19.93 -0.20 5.77
CA PHE A 400 19.12 -1.25 5.18
C PHE A 400 19.69 -2.66 5.36
N GLU A 401 21.00 -2.79 5.53
CA GLU A 401 21.69 -4.09 5.70
C GLU A 401 21.83 -4.44 7.19
N ASN A 402 22.18 -3.45 7.99
CA ASN A 402 22.50 -3.61 9.41
C ASN A 402 22.08 -2.35 10.18
N PRO A 403 20.81 -2.25 10.60
CA PRO A 403 20.28 -1.09 11.30
C PRO A 403 20.98 -0.90 12.66
N GLN A 404 21.68 0.21 12.80
CA GLN A 404 22.35 0.62 14.04
C GLN A 404 22.59 2.13 14.04
N ASP A 405 23.06 2.68 15.16
CA ASP A 405 23.33 4.10 15.28
C ASP A 405 24.25 4.60 14.15
N PRO A 406 23.85 5.63 13.38
CA PRO A 406 24.65 6.19 12.28
C PRO A 406 26.06 6.61 12.69
N GLU A 407 26.27 7.11 13.92
CA GLU A 407 27.60 7.48 14.40
C GLU A 407 28.52 6.26 14.56
N ILE A 408 27.96 5.12 14.99
CA ILE A 408 28.68 3.85 15.09
C ILE A 408 29.12 3.40 13.70
N ILE A 409 28.19 3.38 12.73
CA ILE A 409 28.48 3.03 11.33
C ILE A 409 29.62 3.89 10.79
N ILE A 410 29.51 5.21 10.96
CA ILE A 410 30.51 6.17 10.45
C ILE A 410 31.88 5.93 11.09
N LYS A 411 31.91 5.65 12.39
CA LYS A 411 33.17 5.40 13.13
C LYS A 411 33.79 4.06 12.69
N GLU A 412 33.04 3.00 12.63
CA GLU A 412 33.52 1.67 12.22
C GLU A 412 34.05 1.65 10.78
N LYS A 413 33.35 2.33 9.86
CA LYS A 413 33.73 2.43 8.44
C LYS A 413 34.78 3.51 8.19
N GLY A 414 35.15 4.31 9.20
CA GLY A 414 36.08 5.39 9.08
C GLY A 414 35.63 6.50 8.12
N TRP A 415 34.34 6.82 8.10
CA TRP A 415 33.72 7.80 7.20
C TRP A 415 33.59 9.21 7.78
N ILE A 416 34.24 9.47 8.91
CA ILE A 416 34.27 10.82 9.50
C ILE A 416 34.91 11.79 8.51
N GLN A 417 34.22 12.91 8.28
CA GLN A 417 34.73 13.95 7.38
C GLN A 417 35.86 14.72 8.05
N ILE A 418 36.92 15.01 7.28
CA ILE A 418 38.02 15.86 7.74
C ILE A 418 37.50 17.31 7.70
N SER A 419 37.27 17.90 8.86
CA SER A 419 36.84 19.31 9.03
C SER A 419 37.87 20.16 9.72
N ASP A 420 39.04 19.58 10.04
CA ASP A 420 40.18 20.36 10.59
C ASP A 420 40.74 21.29 9.53
N GLU A 421 40.68 22.60 9.81
CA GLU A 421 41.18 23.65 8.90
C GLU A 421 42.66 23.47 8.55
N GLY A 422 43.46 23.01 9.51
CA GLY A 422 44.89 22.76 9.28
C GLY A 422 45.14 21.65 8.28
N ALA A 423 44.46 20.50 8.49
CA ALA A 423 44.58 19.36 7.60
C ALA A 423 44.02 19.65 6.19
N ILE A 424 42.90 20.38 6.11
CA ILE A 424 42.33 20.79 4.81
C ILE A 424 43.26 21.75 4.09
N LYS A 425 43.87 22.70 4.80
CA LYS A 425 44.83 23.65 4.23
C LYS A 425 46.05 22.95 3.66
N GLU A 426 46.62 21.96 4.33
CA GLU A 426 47.72 21.16 3.80
C GLU A 426 47.36 20.47 2.48
N VAL A 427 46.15 19.88 2.41
CA VAL A 427 45.66 19.25 1.18
C VAL A 427 45.48 20.28 0.06
N VAL A 428 44.93 21.46 0.36
CA VAL A 428 44.75 22.55 -0.60
C VAL A 428 46.10 23.00 -1.16
N LEU A 429 47.06 23.27 -0.30
CA LEU A 429 48.42 23.68 -0.73
C LEU A 429 49.11 22.62 -1.59
N LYS A 430 49.00 21.35 -1.21
CA LYS A 430 49.54 20.22 -1.97
C LYS A 430 48.92 20.11 -3.36
N VAL A 431 47.59 20.27 -3.46
CA VAL A 431 46.87 20.23 -4.74
C VAL A 431 47.18 21.41 -5.63
N LEU A 432 47.31 22.62 -5.06
CA LEU A 432 47.74 23.81 -5.80
C LEU A 432 49.16 23.66 -6.38
N GLN A 433 50.12 23.13 -5.60
CA GLN A 433 51.47 22.84 -6.06
C GLN A 433 51.51 21.78 -7.17
N ALA A 434 50.65 20.77 -7.08
CA ALA A 434 50.62 19.69 -8.06
C ALA A 434 49.89 20.08 -9.38
N ASN A 435 49.16 21.20 -9.42
CA ASN A 435 48.32 21.58 -10.56
C ASN A 435 48.56 23.06 -10.99
N PRO A 436 49.80 23.49 -11.31
CA PRO A 436 50.12 24.90 -11.59
C PRO A 436 49.32 25.45 -12.79
N GLN A 437 49.01 24.63 -13.79
CA GLN A 437 48.25 25.05 -14.97
C GLN A 437 46.82 25.42 -14.60
N SER A 438 46.16 24.62 -13.73
CA SER A 438 44.79 24.91 -13.26
C SER A 438 44.73 26.17 -12.38
N VAL A 439 45.81 26.45 -11.62
CA VAL A 439 45.96 27.70 -10.85
C VAL A 439 46.04 28.90 -11.81
N ALA A 440 46.87 28.82 -12.86
CA ALA A 440 46.98 29.86 -13.88
C ALA A 440 45.65 30.07 -14.64
N ASP A 441 44.95 29.00 -14.97
CA ASP A 441 43.67 29.06 -15.65
C ASP A 441 42.62 29.77 -14.76
N TYR A 442 42.58 29.50 -13.46
CA TYR A 442 41.67 30.19 -12.54
C TYR A 442 41.98 31.67 -12.40
N LYS A 443 43.28 32.01 -12.21
CA LYS A 443 43.74 33.39 -12.17
C LYS A 443 43.50 34.12 -13.50
N GLY A 444 43.47 33.41 -14.61
CA GLY A 444 43.08 33.91 -15.94
C GLY A 444 41.55 34.01 -16.19
N GLY A 445 40.69 33.80 -15.15
CA GLY A 445 39.26 33.97 -15.22
C GLY A 445 38.43 32.71 -15.59
N LYS A 446 39.06 31.55 -15.68
CA LYS A 446 38.34 30.27 -15.95
C LYS A 446 37.83 29.67 -14.65
N GLU A 447 36.66 30.06 -14.18
CA GLU A 447 36.05 29.58 -12.92
C GLU A 447 35.90 28.04 -12.84
N LYS A 448 35.75 27.35 -13.97
CA LYS A 448 35.69 25.89 -14.01
C LYS A 448 36.93 25.18 -13.46
N ALA A 449 38.09 25.84 -13.45
CA ALA A 449 39.33 25.31 -12.90
C ALA A 449 39.26 25.09 -11.37
N LEU A 450 38.45 25.88 -10.65
CA LEU A 450 38.20 25.69 -9.21
C LEU A 450 37.53 24.34 -8.95
N GLY A 451 36.52 23.97 -9.74
CA GLY A 451 35.85 22.67 -9.63
C GLY A 451 36.78 21.48 -9.85
N PHE A 452 37.73 21.62 -10.77
CA PHE A 452 38.78 20.61 -10.99
C PHE A 452 39.71 20.48 -9.76
N LEU A 453 40.20 21.61 -9.19
CA LEU A 453 41.05 21.60 -8.01
C LEU A 453 40.34 20.99 -6.79
N VAL A 454 39.08 21.34 -6.56
CA VAL A 454 38.26 20.72 -5.51
C VAL A 454 38.09 19.21 -5.75
N GLY A 455 37.89 18.79 -6.99
CA GLY A 455 37.83 17.38 -7.37
C GLY A 455 39.12 16.61 -7.08
N GLN A 456 40.31 17.23 -7.33
CA GLN A 456 41.59 16.63 -7.00
C GLN A 456 41.81 16.51 -5.48
N ALA A 457 41.43 17.53 -4.70
CA ALA A 457 41.49 17.49 -3.24
C ALA A 457 40.54 16.42 -2.66
N MET A 458 39.37 16.29 -3.22
CA MET A 458 38.42 15.20 -2.86
C MET A 458 39.01 13.83 -3.16
N LYS A 459 39.71 13.66 -4.29
CA LYS A 459 40.36 12.40 -4.65
C LYS A 459 41.51 12.09 -3.68
N GLU A 460 42.35 13.07 -3.37
CA GLU A 460 43.46 12.95 -2.42
C GLU A 460 43.00 12.54 -1.01
N THR A 461 41.90 13.11 -0.57
CA THR A 461 41.28 12.80 0.73
C THR A 461 40.35 11.58 0.70
N LYS A 462 40.29 10.85 -0.43
CA LYS A 462 39.34 9.72 -0.64
C LYS A 462 37.89 10.08 -0.32
N GLY A 463 37.47 11.30 -0.64
CA GLY A 463 36.14 11.82 -0.38
C GLY A 463 35.85 12.26 1.06
N LYS A 464 36.86 12.31 1.92
CA LYS A 464 36.68 12.63 3.35
C LYS A 464 36.78 14.14 3.67
N ALA A 465 37.29 14.99 2.81
CA ALA A 465 37.34 16.44 3.06
C ALA A 465 35.96 17.09 2.86
N ASN A 466 35.69 18.16 3.65
CA ASN A 466 34.47 18.95 3.48
C ASN A 466 34.55 19.79 2.19
N PRO A 467 33.66 19.54 1.18
CA PRO A 467 33.76 20.27 -0.10
C PRO A 467 33.53 21.77 0.04
N GLY A 468 32.70 22.22 0.99
CA GLY A 468 32.46 23.63 1.25
C GLY A 468 33.69 24.34 1.82
N MET A 469 34.37 23.69 2.76
CA MET A 469 35.63 24.20 3.33
C MET A 469 36.74 24.18 2.28
N LEU A 470 36.88 23.13 1.50
CA LEU A 470 37.81 23.06 0.38
C LEU A 470 37.59 24.23 -0.60
N ASN A 471 36.34 24.43 -1.02
CA ASN A 471 35.99 25.52 -1.95
C ASN A 471 36.38 26.89 -1.38
N LYS A 472 36.04 27.15 -0.11
CA LYS A 472 36.40 28.41 0.58
C LYS A 472 37.91 28.58 0.66
N MET A 473 38.64 27.57 1.10
CA MET A 473 40.08 27.63 1.22
C MET A 473 40.82 27.76 -0.11
N PHE A 474 40.37 27.06 -1.16
CA PHE A 474 40.92 27.24 -2.50
C PHE A 474 40.76 28.70 -2.98
N ILE A 475 39.56 29.30 -2.78
CA ILE A 475 39.31 30.69 -3.16
C ILE A 475 40.26 31.66 -2.38
N GLU A 476 40.42 31.39 -1.08
CA GLU A 476 41.31 32.21 -0.23
C GLU A 476 42.80 32.11 -0.66
N GLU A 477 43.29 30.91 -0.92
CA GLU A 477 44.69 30.69 -1.34
C GLU A 477 44.94 31.12 -2.79
N LEU A 478 43.98 31.01 -3.70
CA LEU A 478 44.09 31.45 -5.09
C LEU A 478 44.05 32.99 -5.25
N LYS A 479 43.51 33.71 -4.26
CA LYS A 479 43.50 35.18 -4.22
C LYS A 479 44.85 35.77 -3.72
N LYS A 480 45.68 34.96 -3.07
CA LYS A 480 47.03 35.32 -2.71
C LYS A 480 47.96 35.19 -3.92
#